data_7450e63281c21c562e61ea26aa35974d
#
_entry.id   7450e63281c21c562e61ea26aa35974d
#
_cell.length_a   1.000
_cell.length_b   1.000
_cell.length_c   1.000
_cell.angle_alpha   90.00
_cell.angle_beta   90.00
_cell.angle_gamma   90.00
#
_symmetry.space_group_name_H-M   'P 1'
#
loop_
_entity.id
_entity.type
_entity.pdbx_description
1 polymer ?
#
loop_
_entity_poly.entity_id
_entity_poly.type
_entity_poly.pdbx_seq_one_letter_code
_entity_poly.pdbx_strand_id
1 'polypeptide(L)'
;KKNIKVAQKQNLDIQFGHKELLDDFDKVMKCTEERKGISLRTKEYYELLLDTYKDDAFITLAYFHIHDMLNETKERYEKCLLDLDNCPENAKKKRFTLEELKDSLEKKISKYEEDVKTYGETVCVCGTLTVKYGHTSEILYAGMNEDFKRLMGPYLTWYKTMEKCFELGCNTSNMGGIEGTLKGGLVDFKEIYHPRINEYIGEFDIPVNALLYNVAFKFYKKIKERNTKHK
;
A
#
# COMPACT_ATOMS: atom_id res chain seq x y z
N LYS A 1 -13.81 1.02 6.35
CA LYS A 1 -13.78 2.21 7.25
C LYS A 1 -12.82 2.05 8.44
N LYS A 2 -12.75 0.90 9.14
CA LYS A 2 -11.87 0.68 10.31
C LYS A 2 -10.38 0.86 9.95
N ASN A 3 -9.89 0.22 8.89
CA ASN A 3 -8.48 0.22 8.51
C ASN A 3 -8.00 1.62 8.06
N ILE A 4 -8.84 2.38 7.35
CA ILE A 4 -8.54 3.78 6.99
C ILE A 4 -8.37 4.62 8.25
N LYS A 5 -9.27 4.50 9.23
CA LYS A 5 -9.16 5.21 10.52
C LYS A 5 -7.91 4.80 11.32
N VAL A 6 -7.50 3.53 11.22
CA VAL A 6 -6.23 3.08 11.83
C VAL A 6 -5.06 3.76 11.15
N ALA A 7 -5.00 3.76 9.82
CA ALA A 7 -3.93 4.40 9.06
C ALA A 7 -3.85 5.92 9.31
N GLN A 8 -5.00 6.60 9.40
CA GLN A 8 -5.05 8.04 9.72
C GLN A 8 -4.43 8.40 11.08
N LYS A 9 -4.42 7.43 12.03
CA LYS A 9 -3.80 7.62 13.35
C LYS A 9 -2.29 7.35 13.38
N GLN A 10 -1.72 6.88 12.26
CA GLN A 10 -0.29 6.55 12.17
C GLN A 10 0.56 7.71 11.68
N ASN A 11 0.00 8.91 11.51
CA ASN A 11 0.71 10.11 11.03
C ASN A 11 1.48 9.84 9.72
N LEU A 12 0.84 9.11 8.78
CA LEU A 12 1.42 8.89 7.46
C LEU A 12 1.33 10.19 6.65
N ASP A 13 2.47 10.63 6.12
CA ASP A 13 2.54 11.74 5.18
C ASP A 13 2.20 11.24 3.77
N ILE A 14 1.12 11.78 3.18
CA ILE A 14 0.66 11.42 1.85
C ILE A 14 1.10 12.48 0.85
N GLN A 15 1.96 12.08 -0.07
CA GLN A 15 2.48 12.94 -1.12
C GLN A 15 1.93 12.55 -2.48
N PHE A 16 1.58 13.56 -3.26
CA PHE A 16 1.20 13.43 -4.66
C PHE A 16 2.26 14.10 -5.52
N GLY A 17 2.67 13.44 -6.58
CA GLY A 17 3.70 13.96 -7.44
C GLY A 17 3.84 13.19 -8.73
N HIS A 18 4.93 13.41 -9.43
CA HIS A 18 5.20 12.85 -10.74
C HIS A 18 6.55 12.11 -10.72
N LYS A 19 7.50 12.45 -11.59
CA LYS A 19 8.81 11.78 -11.68
C LYS A 19 9.68 11.94 -10.45
N GLU A 20 9.51 13.01 -9.71
CA GLU A 20 10.25 13.25 -8.45
C GLU A 20 9.96 12.18 -7.39
N LEU A 21 8.83 11.49 -7.48
CA LEU A 21 8.47 10.40 -6.58
C LEU A 21 8.76 9.00 -7.16
N LEU A 22 9.28 8.92 -8.38
CA LEU A 22 9.43 7.65 -9.11
C LEU A 22 10.43 6.70 -8.45
N ASP A 23 11.51 7.22 -7.87
CA ASP A 23 12.52 6.39 -7.20
C ASP A 23 11.94 5.65 -5.99
N ASP A 24 11.18 6.32 -5.17
CA ASP A 24 10.57 5.72 -4.00
C ASP A 24 9.38 4.84 -4.36
N PHE A 25 8.66 5.18 -5.43
CA PHE A 25 7.64 4.30 -6.00
C PHE A 25 8.24 2.98 -6.50
N ASP A 26 9.34 3.01 -7.25
CA ASP A 26 10.03 1.82 -7.73
C ASP A 26 10.50 0.92 -6.57
N LYS A 27 11.01 1.50 -5.48
CA LYS A 27 11.39 0.74 -4.28
C LYS A 27 10.22 -0.06 -3.70
N VAL A 28 9.05 0.55 -3.50
CA VAL A 28 7.89 -0.18 -2.95
C VAL A 28 7.30 -1.18 -3.94
N MET A 29 7.45 -0.95 -5.24
CA MET A 29 7.10 -1.94 -6.27
C MET A 29 8.03 -3.16 -6.21
N LYS A 30 9.35 -2.97 -6.03
CA LYS A 30 10.34 -4.06 -5.83
C LYS A 30 10.05 -4.87 -4.57
N CYS A 31 9.73 -4.23 -3.44
CA CYS A 31 9.28 -4.95 -2.24
C CYS A 31 8.05 -5.84 -2.54
N THR A 32 7.15 -5.36 -3.41
CA THR A 32 5.96 -6.13 -3.82
C THR A 32 6.31 -7.30 -4.74
N GLU A 33 7.27 -7.13 -5.67
CA GLU A 33 7.80 -8.21 -6.52
C GLU A 33 8.40 -9.34 -5.68
N GLU A 34 9.31 -8.99 -4.78
CA GLU A 34 9.99 -9.93 -3.88
C GLU A 34 8.98 -10.72 -3.04
N ARG A 35 8.04 -10.03 -2.40
CA ARG A 35 7.00 -10.66 -1.59
C ARG A 35 6.11 -11.63 -2.37
N LYS A 36 5.75 -11.28 -3.60
CA LYS A 36 4.85 -12.10 -4.43
C LYS A 36 5.58 -13.13 -5.29
N GLY A 37 6.91 -13.04 -5.41
CA GLY A 37 7.69 -13.88 -6.31
C GLY A 37 7.28 -13.72 -7.77
N ILE A 38 6.95 -12.51 -8.21
CA ILE A 38 6.52 -12.17 -9.58
C ILE A 38 7.45 -11.09 -10.14
N SER A 39 7.49 -10.96 -11.47
CA SER A 39 8.12 -9.80 -12.11
C SER A 39 7.06 -8.77 -12.47
N LEU A 40 7.27 -7.55 -12.04
CA LEU A 40 6.44 -6.39 -12.38
C LEU A 40 7.10 -5.57 -13.51
N ARG A 41 6.63 -4.37 -13.74
CA ARG A 41 7.20 -3.47 -14.73
C ARG A 41 8.47 -2.80 -14.19
N THR A 42 9.36 -2.39 -15.09
CA THR A 42 10.58 -1.68 -14.71
C THR A 42 10.30 -0.20 -14.43
N LYS A 43 11.25 0.47 -13.77
CA LYS A 43 11.19 1.91 -13.49
C LYS A 43 11.02 2.73 -14.78
N GLU A 44 11.74 2.35 -15.86
CA GLU A 44 11.66 3.02 -17.17
C GLU A 44 10.26 2.93 -17.78
N TYR A 45 9.55 1.83 -17.53
CA TYR A 45 8.15 1.71 -17.95
C TYR A 45 7.23 2.64 -17.19
N TYR A 46 7.41 2.79 -15.88
CA TYR A 46 6.64 3.75 -15.09
C TYR A 46 6.96 5.19 -15.50
N GLU A 47 8.23 5.49 -15.78
CA GLU A 47 8.64 6.79 -16.29
C GLU A 47 7.98 7.10 -17.64
N LEU A 48 7.97 6.12 -18.56
CA LEU A 48 7.31 6.26 -19.87
C LEU A 48 5.79 6.52 -19.73
N LEU A 49 5.12 5.88 -18.76
CA LEU A 49 3.72 6.17 -18.48
C LEU A 49 3.52 7.62 -18.03
N LEU A 50 4.33 8.08 -17.10
CA LEU A 50 4.28 9.46 -16.62
C LEU A 50 4.54 10.45 -17.76
N ASP A 51 5.52 10.21 -18.63
CA ASP A 51 5.81 11.05 -19.80
C ASP A 51 4.69 11.06 -20.82
N THR A 52 4.04 9.92 -21.02
CA THR A 52 2.99 9.76 -22.00
C THR A 52 1.71 10.49 -21.58
N TYR A 53 1.31 10.31 -20.32
CA TYR A 53 0.06 10.84 -19.79
C TYR A 53 0.21 12.22 -19.12
N LYS A 54 1.46 12.65 -18.83
CA LYS A 54 1.77 13.99 -18.26
C LYS A 54 0.87 14.31 -17.06
N ASP A 55 0.15 15.42 -17.11
CA ASP A 55 -0.74 15.89 -16.05
C ASP A 55 -1.93 14.93 -15.75
N ASP A 56 -2.16 13.97 -16.63
CA ASP A 56 -3.16 12.93 -16.45
C ASP A 56 -2.61 11.66 -15.78
N ALA A 57 -1.33 11.65 -15.39
CA ALA A 57 -0.74 10.57 -14.59
C ALA A 57 -0.04 11.14 -13.35
N PHE A 58 -0.15 10.45 -12.22
CA PHE A 58 0.52 10.84 -11.00
C PHE A 58 0.81 9.64 -10.08
N ILE A 59 1.78 9.84 -9.22
CA ILE A 59 2.14 8.91 -8.15
C ILE A 59 1.57 9.45 -6.83
N THR A 60 1.04 8.56 -6.00
CA THR A 60 0.72 8.84 -4.60
C THR A 60 1.60 7.97 -3.73
N LEU A 61 2.34 8.55 -2.80
CA LEU A 61 3.16 7.83 -1.83
C LEU A 61 2.71 8.13 -0.41
N ALA A 62 2.89 7.14 0.46
CA ALA A 62 2.75 7.30 1.90
C ALA A 62 4.12 7.14 2.57
N TYR A 63 4.55 8.16 3.28
CA TYR A 63 5.78 8.16 4.06
C TYR A 63 5.49 8.01 5.54
N PHE A 64 6.37 7.29 6.22
CA PHE A 64 6.37 7.15 7.66
C PHE A 64 7.66 7.75 8.21
N HIS A 65 7.54 8.81 9.00
CA HIS A 65 8.66 9.51 9.64
C HIS A 65 9.01 8.79 10.94
N ILE A 66 9.90 7.80 10.84
CA ILE A 66 10.24 6.89 11.96
C ILE A 66 10.89 7.67 13.09
N HIS A 67 11.79 8.61 12.76
CA HIS A 67 12.51 9.42 13.76
C HIS A 67 11.56 10.30 14.56
N ASP A 68 10.58 10.93 13.93
CA ASP A 68 9.59 11.77 14.63
C ASP A 68 8.74 10.93 15.57
N MET A 69 8.31 9.75 15.13
CA MET A 69 7.54 8.81 15.94
C MET A 69 8.36 8.23 17.10
N LEU A 70 9.66 8.03 16.89
CA LEU A 70 10.58 7.64 17.96
C LEU A 70 10.66 8.73 19.04
N ASN A 71 10.85 9.99 18.64
CA ASN A 71 10.94 11.11 19.56
C ASN A 71 9.64 11.31 20.34
N GLU A 72 8.49 11.32 19.64
CA GLU A 72 7.16 11.40 20.30
C GLU A 72 6.94 10.26 21.30
N THR A 73 7.41 9.06 20.94
CA THR A 73 7.26 7.89 21.81
C THR A 73 8.16 7.98 23.03
N LYS A 74 9.39 8.53 22.90
CA LYS A 74 10.30 8.79 24.02
C LYS A 74 9.74 9.84 24.98
N GLU A 75 9.21 10.93 24.46
CA GLU A 75 8.55 11.98 25.30
C GLU A 75 7.37 11.38 26.10
N ARG A 76 6.56 10.54 25.45
CA ARG A 76 5.44 9.86 26.12
C ARG A 76 5.92 8.87 27.18
N TYR A 77 7.05 8.22 26.95
CA TYR A 77 7.66 7.30 27.90
C TYR A 77 8.17 8.03 29.14
N GLU A 78 8.88 9.15 28.97
CA GLU A 78 9.35 10.01 30.06
C GLU A 78 8.16 10.52 30.90
N LYS A 79 7.09 10.98 30.26
CA LYS A 79 5.87 11.37 30.95
C LYS A 79 5.25 10.23 31.73
N CYS A 80 5.21 9.02 31.17
CA CYS A 80 4.70 7.82 31.84
C CYS A 80 5.52 7.48 33.10
N LEU A 81 6.84 7.65 33.06
CA LEU A 81 7.70 7.45 34.23
C LEU A 81 7.39 8.47 35.35
N LEU A 82 7.24 9.74 34.99
CA LEU A 82 6.85 10.78 35.96
C LEU A 82 5.47 10.51 36.58
N ASP A 83 4.51 10.02 35.76
CA ASP A 83 3.18 9.66 36.25
C ASP A 83 3.22 8.43 37.18
N LEU A 84 4.14 7.50 36.95
CA LEU A 84 4.38 6.32 37.82
C LEU A 84 4.97 6.74 39.16
N ASP A 85 5.98 7.60 39.14
CA ASP A 85 6.65 8.13 40.36
C ASP A 85 5.66 8.91 41.23
N ASN A 86 4.77 9.67 40.63
CA ASN A 86 3.73 10.44 41.33
C ASN A 86 2.46 9.62 41.64
N CYS A 87 2.43 8.30 41.29
CA CYS A 87 1.26 7.50 41.52
C CYS A 87 1.19 7.00 42.98
N PRO A 88 0.12 7.32 43.74
CA PRO A 88 -0.03 6.85 45.10
C PRO A 88 0.01 5.33 45.23
N GLU A 89 0.62 4.80 46.27
CA GLU A 89 0.73 3.35 46.50
C GLU A 89 -0.62 2.65 46.60
N ASN A 90 -1.64 3.31 47.09
CA ASN A 90 -3.00 2.77 47.21
C ASN A 90 -3.76 2.74 45.86
N ALA A 91 -3.27 3.44 44.82
CA ALA A 91 -3.90 3.51 43.50
C ALA A 91 -3.47 2.31 42.59
N LYS A 92 -3.62 1.09 43.07
CA LYS A 92 -3.14 -0.15 42.42
C LYS A 92 -3.56 -0.28 40.94
N LYS A 93 -4.82 0.02 40.61
CA LYS A 93 -5.34 -0.07 39.25
C LYS A 93 -4.66 0.94 38.31
N LYS A 94 -4.44 2.18 38.77
CA LYS A 94 -3.76 3.22 37.99
C LYS A 94 -2.32 2.85 37.75
N ARG A 95 -1.62 2.39 38.79
CA ARG A 95 -0.21 1.92 38.69
C ARG A 95 -0.08 0.80 37.68
N PHE A 96 -0.91 -0.22 37.75
CA PHE A 96 -0.92 -1.33 36.79
C PHE A 96 -1.08 -0.84 35.34
N THR A 97 -2.03 0.07 35.08
CA THR A 97 -2.24 0.63 33.74
C THR A 97 -1.01 1.41 33.25
N LEU A 98 -0.34 2.16 34.13
CA LEU A 98 0.87 2.90 33.78
C LEU A 98 2.06 1.96 33.51
N GLU A 99 2.20 0.86 34.27
CA GLU A 99 3.22 -0.16 34.03
C GLU A 99 3.02 -0.87 32.68
N GLU A 100 1.79 -1.26 32.33
CA GLU A 100 1.47 -1.79 31.00
C GLU A 100 1.78 -0.79 29.87
N LEU A 101 1.46 0.49 30.10
CA LEU A 101 1.79 1.56 29.15
C LEU A 101 3.29 1.73 28.97
N LYS A 102 4.06 1.75 30.08
CA LYS A 102 5.52 1.81 30.07
C LYS A 102 6.11 0.67 29.23
N ASP A 103 5.74 -0.58 29.51
CA ASP A 103 6.25 -1.75 28.77
C ASP A 103 5.89 -1.70 27.27
N SER A 104 4.70 -1.19 26.94
CA SER A 104 4.28 -1.00 25.56
C SER A 104 5.10 0.07 24.85
N LEU A 105 5.44 1.17 25.52
CA LEU A 105 6.26 2.25 24.98
C LEU A 105 7.71 1.82 24.81
N GLU A 106 8.30 1.09 25.75
CA GLU A 106 9.66 0.52 25.63
C GLU A 106 9.81 -0.35 24.39
N LYS A 107 8.85 -1.27 24.18
CA LYS A 107 8.82 -2.12 22.98
C LYS A 107 8.75 -1.32 21.69
N LYS A 108 7.96 -0.23 21.67
CA LYS A 108 7.86 0.67 20.49
C LYS A 108 9.15 1.43 20.25
N ILE A 109 9.78 1.96 21.30
CA ILE A 109 11.06 2.67 21.19
C ILE A 109 12.11 1.74 20.58
N SER A 110 12.29 0.54 21.15
CA SER A 110 13.24 -0.46 20.63
C SER A 110 12.97 -0.79 19.15
N LYS A 111 11.69 -0.95 18.79
CA LYS A 111 11.32 -1.22 17.39
C LYS A 111 11.63 -0.04 16.47
N TYR A 112 11.33 1.19 16.86
CA TYR A 112 11.64 2.35 16.03
C TYR A 112 13.15 2.61 15.93
N GLU A 113 13.93 2.35 16.99
CA GLU A 113 15.40 2.44 16.93
C GLU A 113 16.00 1.41 15.95
N GLU A 114 15.43 0.22 15.88
CA GLU A 114 15.80 -0.79 14.87
C GLU A 114 15.37 -0.36 13.46
N ASP A 115 14.14 0.14 13.33
CA ASP A 115 13.60 0.62 12.05
C ASP A 115 14.44 1.80 11.50
N VAL A 116 14.87 2.76 12.35
CA VAL A 116 15.76 3.87 11.94
C VAL A 116 17.11 3.35 11.44
N LYS A 117 17.69 2.34 12.08
CA LYS A 117 18.96 1.74 11.64
C LYS A 117 18.83 1.06 10.28
N THR A 118 17.68 0.46 10.01
CA THR A 118 17.43 -0.34 8.80
C THR A 118 16.97 0.51 7.62
N TYR A 119 16.08 1.48 7.86
CA TYR A 119 15.36 2.25 6.82
C TYR A 119 15.72 3.73 6.79
N GLY A 120 16.46 4.22 7.77
CA GLY A 120 16.72 5.65 7.97
C GLY A 120 15.59 6.38 8.70
N GLU A 121 15.65 7.70 8.70
CA GLU A 121 14.71 8.55 9.46
C GLU A 121 13.29 8.52 8.90
N THR A 122 13.16 8.31 7.58
CA THR A 122 11.89 8.31 6.85
C THR A 122 11.88 7.15 5.85
N VAL A 123 10.75 6.48 5.75
CA VAL A 123 10.57 5.35 4.82
C VAL A 123 9.28 5.51 4.01
N CYS A 124 9.35 5.24 2.71
CA CYS A 124 8.15 5.09 1.88
C CYS A 124 7.54 3.71 2.16
N VAL A 125 6.31 3.69 2.68
CA VAL A 125 5.65 2.44 3.10
C VAL A 125 4.75 1.83 2.05
N CYS A 126 4.17 2.65 1.17
CA CYS A 126 3.36 2.17 0.04
C CYS A 126 3.11 3.29 -0.96
N GLY A 127 2.67 2.91 -2.15
CA GLY A 127 2.35 3.87 -3.20
C GLY A 127 1.43 3.33 -4.26
N THR A 128 0.88 4.24 -5.06
CA THR A 128 0.09 3.96 -6.25
C THR A 128 0.56 4.80 -7.42
N LEU A 129 0.46 4.26 -8.64
CA LEU A 129 0.56 5.01 -9.89
C LEU A 129 -0.81 4.98 -10.56
N THR A 130 -1.34 6.16 -10.84
CA THR A 130 -2.71 6.38 -11.30
C THR A 130 -2.68 7.14 -12.61
N VAL A 131 -3.57 6.78 -13.53
CA VAL A 131 -3.81 7.49 -14.79
C VAL A 131 -5.26 7.96 -14.83
N LYS A 132 -5.45 9.18 -15.30
CA LYS A 132 -6.76 9.77 -15.57
C LYS A 132 -7.01 9.79 -17.06
N TYR A 133 -8.25 9.49 -17.46
CA TYR A 133 -8.72 9.64 -18.82
C TYR A 133 -10.15 10.18 -18.83
N GLY A 134 -10.33 11.39 -19.32
CA GLY A 134 -11.61 12.10 -19.26
C GLY A 134 -12.10 12.23 -17.82
N HIS A 135 -13.26 11.66 -17.52
CA HIS A 135 -13.86 11.67 -16.18
C HIS A 135 -13.63 10.39 -15.37
N THR A 136 -12.73 9.54 -15.82
CA THR A 136 -12.39 8.27 -15.16
C THR A 136 -10.92 8.24 -14.77
N SER A 137 -10.60 7.69 -13.63
CA SER A 137 -9.23 7.35 -13.24
C SER A 137 -9.07 5.86 -13.05
N GLU A 138 -7.85 5.37 -13.19
CA GLU A 138 -7.49 3.99 -12.89
C GLU A 138 -6.20 3.93 -12.08
N ILE A 139 -6.23 3.23 -10.95
CA ILE A 139 -5.05 2.88 -10.17
C ILE A 139 -4.40 1.68 -10.87
N LEU A 140 -3.40 1.95 -11.73
CA LEU A 140 -2.75 0.92 -12.55
C LEU A 140 -1.80 0.05 -11.76
N TYR A 141 -1.03 0.65 -10.86
CA TYR A 141 -0.02 -0.05 -10.08
C TYR A 141 -0.10 0.37 -8.62
N ALA A 142 0.13 -0.58 -7.73
CA ALA A 142 0.19 -0.35 -6.30
C ALA A 142 1.23 -1.28 -5.66
N GLY A 143 2.08 -0.71 -4.84
CA GLY A 143 3.13 -1.41 -4.11
C GLY A 143 3.11 -1.08 -2.62
N MET A 144 3.70 -1.97 -1.81
CA MET A 144 3.86 -1.75 -0.38
C MET A 144 5.11 -2.45 0.16
N ASN A 145 5.69 -1.87 1.18
CA ASN A 145 6.66 -2.51 2.04
C ASN A 145 5.93 -3.31 3.14
N GLU A 146 6.09 -4.64 3.13
CA GLU A 146 5.39 -5.57 4.03
C GLU A 146 5.78 -5.36 5.50
N ASP A 147 7.00 -4.89 5.78
CA ASP A 147 7.48 -4.66 7.15
C ASP A 147 6.66 -3.60 7.89
N PHE A 148 6.02 -2.70 7.12
CA PHE A 148 5.15 -1.64 7.62
C PHE A 148 3.66 -1.92 7.45
N LYS A 149 3.25 -3.16 7.16
CA LYS A 149 1.82 -3.53 6.97
C LYS A 149 0.92 -3.16 8.16
N ARG A 150 1.49 -3.14 9.39
CA ARG A 150 0.78 -2.75 10.60
C ARG A 150 0.22 -1.32 10.56
N LEU A 151 0.82 -0.44 9.74
CA LEU A 151 0.39 0.94 9.59
C LEU A 151 -0.88 1.09 8.75
N MET A 152 -1.32 0.01 8.08
CA MET A 152 -2.48 0.01 7.17
C MET A 152 -2.38 1.07 6.05
N GLY A 153 -1.15 1.45 5.68
CA GLY A 153 -0.84 2.49 4.69
C GLY A 153 -1.61 2.36 3.38
N PRO A 154 -1.66 1.19 2.71
CA PRO A 154 -2.37 1.03 1.45
C PRO A 154 -3.83 1.49 1.49
N TYR A 155 -4.55 1.28 2.62
CA TYR A 155 -5.94 1.71 2.75
C TYR A 155 -6.09 3.23 2.72
N LEU A 156 -5.17 3.95 3.34
CA LEU A 156 -5.19 5.41 3.32
C LEU A 156 -4.71 5.96 1.99
N THR A 157 -3.65 5.39 1.41
CA THR A 157 -3.09 5.81 0.12
C THR A 157 -4.13 5.67 -1.00
N TRP A 158 -4.82 4.53 -1.10
CA TRP A 158 -5.88 4.35 -2.08
C TRP A 158 -7.05 5.32 -1.87
N TYR A 159 -7.46 5.53 -0.62
CA TYR A 159 -8.50 6.51 -0.30
C TYR A 159 -8.11 7.91 -0.76
N LYS A 160 -6.89 8.34 -0.44
CA LYS A 160 -6.37 9.66 -0.81
C LYS A 160 -6.14 9.81 -2.32
N THR A 161 -5.71 8.74 -2.99
CA THR A 161 -5.61 8.70 -4.46
C THR A 161 -6.98 8.94 -5.12
N MET A 162 -8.02 8.23 -4.68
CA MET A 162 -9.36 8.41 -5.21
C MET A 162 -9.92 9.80 -4.88
N GLU A 163 -9.71 10.31 -3.67
CA GLU A 163 -10.08 11.68 -3.28
C GLU A 163 -9.44 12.70 -4.23
N LYS A 164 -8.13 12.54 -4.50
CA LYS A 164 -7.39 13.38 -5.47
C LYS A 164 -7.95 13.29 -6.87
N CYS A 165 -8.33 12.10 -7.34
CA CYS A 165 -8.96 11.92 -8.64
C CYS A 165 -10.29 12.70 -8.76
N PHE A 166 -11.11 12.68 -7.70
CA PHE A 166 -12.36 13.47 -7.68
C PHE A 166 -12.10 14.97 -7.67
N GLU A 167 -11.08 15.46 -6.96
CA GLU A 167 -10.64 16.86 -7.02
C GLU A 167 -10.21 17.26 -8.44
N LEU A 168 -9.60 16.32 -9.20
CA LEU A 168 -9.19 16.50 -10.59
C LEU A 168 -10.33 16.33 -11.61
N GLY A 169 -11.58 16.24 -11.15
CA GLY A 169 -12.78 16.18 -12.00
C GLY A 169 -13.19 14.79 -12.47
N CYS A 170 -12.59 13.71 -11.91
CA CYS A 170 -13.08 12.37 -12.16
C CYS A 170 -14.37 12.12 -11.35
N ASN A 171 -15.31 11.40 -11.96
CA ASN A 171 -16.52 10.94 -11.27
C ASN A 171 -16.52 9.42 -11.05
N THR A 172 -15.53 8.73 -11.62
CA THR A 172 -15.33 7.29 -11.49
C THR A 172 -13.85 6.99 -11.27
N SER A 173 -13.55 6.07 -10.35
CA SER A 173 -12.21 5.54 -10.17
C SER A 173 -12.24 4.02 -10.31
N ASN A 174 -11.53 3.51 -11.32
CA ASN A 174 -11.36 2.08 -11.54
C ASN A 174 -10.27 1.56 -10.60
N MET A 175 -10.61 0.55 -9.82
CA MET A 175 -9.70 -0.10 -8.87
C MET A 175 -8.96 -1.31 -9.49
N GLY A 176 -9.06 -1.50 -10.79
CA GLY A 176 -8.51 -2.66 -11.50
C GLY A 176 -9.31 -3.95 -11.28
N GLY A 177 -8.90 -5.01 -11.97
CA GLY A 177 -9.57 -6.32 -11.93
C GLY A 177 -9.47 -7.02 -10.56
N ILE A 178 -10.37 -7.98 -10.40
CA ILE A 178 -10.30 -9.01 -9.35
C ILE A 178 -10.28 -10.38 -10.02
N GLU A 179 -9.83 -11.39 -9.30
CA GLU A 179 -9.91 -12.78 -9.78
C GLU A 179 -11.38 -13.18 -9.99
N GLY A 180 -11.64 -14.20 -10.84
CA GLY A 180 -12.99 -14.69 -11.16
C GLY A 180 -13.77 -15.28 -9.96
N THR A 181 -13.38 -14.92 -8.75
CA THR A 181 -14.03 -15.26 -7.49
C THR A 181 -14.21 -14.02 -6.64
N LEU A 182 -15.33 -13.91 -5.94
CA LEU A 182 -15.60 -12.85 -4.97
C LEU A 182 -15.03 -13.17 -3.58
N LYS A 183 -14.00 -14.03 -3.51
CA LYS A 183 -13.31 -14.40 -2.27
C LYS A 183 -11.81 -14.20 -2.43
N GLY A 184 -11.18 -13.68 -1.40
CA GLY A 184 -9.73 -13.52 -1.34
C GLY A 184 -9.28 -12.12 -0.93
N GLY A 185 -8.02 -12.02 -0.53
CA GLY A 185 -7.49 -10.81 0.10
C GLY A 185 -7.55 -9.55 -0.76
N LEU A 186 -7.54 -9.68 -2.10
CA LEU A 186 -7.68 -8.53 -2.99
C LEU A 186 -9.13 -8.01 -3.01
N VAL A 187 -10.11 -8.92 -2.97
CA VAL A 187 -11.53 -8.56 -2.87
C VAL A 187 -11.79 -7.90 -1.52
N ASP A 188 -11.35 -8.54 -0.43
CA ASP A 188 -11.49 -8.03 0.94
C ASP A 188 -10.88 -6.62 1.10
N PHE A 189 -9.74 -6.37 0.44
CA PHE A 189 -9.10 -5.05 0.41
C PHE A 189 -9.96 -4.02 -0.31
N LYS A 190 -10.48 -4.35 -1.51
CA LYS A 190 -11.27 -3.41 -2.34
C LYS A 190 -12.68 -3.18 -1.78
N GLU A 191 -13.29 -4.18 -1.17
CA GLU A 191 -14.63 -4.11 -0.59
C GLU A 191 -14.80 -3.01 0.47
N ILE A 192 -13.72 -2.64 1.16
CA ILE A 192 -13.72 -1.56 2.16
C ILE A 192 -14.18 -0.22 1.58
N TYR A 193 -13.98 0.00 0.29
CA TYR A 193 -14.39 1.21 -0.44
C TYR A 193 -15.79 1.10 -1.03
N HIS A 194 -16.48 -0.04 -0.84
CA HIS A 194 -17.81 -0.32 -1.39
C HIS A 194 -17.89 -0.14 -2.92
N PRO A 195 -16.99 -0.76 -3.70
CA PRO A 195 -16.96 -0.61 -5.14
C PRO A 195 -18.18 -1.25 -5.80
N ARG A 196 -18.56 -0.73 -6.96
CA ARG A 196 -19.44 -1.43 -7.87
C ARG A 196 -18.61 -2.45 -8.66
N ILE A 197 -19.06 -3.69 -8.71
CA ILE A 197 -18.44 -4.75 -9.53
C ILE A 197 -19.10 -4.73 -10.89
N ASN A 198 -18.28 -4.61 -11.94
CA ASN A 198 -18.72 -4.75 -13.32
C ASN A 198 -18.15 -6.06 -13.89
N GLU A 199 -19.02 -6.95 -14.34
CA GLU A 199 -18.62 -8.13 -15.06
C GLU A 199 -18.51 -7.81 -16.54
N TYR A 200 -17.33 -8.08 -17.11
CA TYR A 200 -17.10 -7.88 -18.54
C TYR A 200 -17.40 -9.18 -19.29
N ILE A 201 -17.71 -9.05 -20.58
CA ILE A 201 -18.06 -10.17 -21.47
C ILE A 201 -16.92 -11.23 -21.58
N GLY A 202 -15.70 -10.87 -21.19
CA GLY A 202 -14.53 -11.76 -21.22
C GLY A 202 -13.54 -11.38 -22.31
N GLU A 203 -12.53 -12.23 -22.46
CA GLU A 203 -11.50 -12.10 -23.50
C GLU A 203 -11.87 -12.95 -24.71
N PHE A 204 -11.58 -12.43 -25.90
CA PHE A 204 -11.83 -13.12 -27.17
C PHE A 204 -10.53 -13.19 -27.95
N ASP A 205 -10.22 -14.39 -28.43
CA ASP A 205 -9.11 -14.60 -29.36
C ASP A 205 -9.64 -14.58 -30.81
N ILE A 206 -8.99 -13.82 -31.68
CA ILE A 206 -9.25 -13.80 -33.13
C ILE A 206 -8.03 -14.44 -33.81
N PRO A 207 -8.05 -15.75 -34.12
CA PRO A 207 -6.90 -16.42 -34.69
C PRO A 207 -6.70 -15.99 -36.16
N VAL A 208 -5.59 -15.32 -36.43
CA VAL A 208 -5.18 -14.95 -37.81
C VAL A 208 -4.81 -16.21 -38.62
N ASN A 209 -4.20 -17.19 -37.95
CA ASN A 209 -3.89 -18.51 -38.49
C ASN A 209 -4.33 -19.58 -37.49
N ALA A 210 -5.39 -20.29 -37.79
CA ALA A 210 -6.00 -21.26 -36.89
C ALA A 210 -5.05 -22.42 -36.51
N LEU A 211 -4.18 -22.84 -37.40
CA LEU A 211 -3.26 -23.94 -37.17
C LEU A 211 -2.15 -23.56 -36.19
N LEU A 212 -1.52 -22.41 -36.43
CA LEU A 212 -0.51 -21.84 -35.52
C LEU A 212 -1.11 -21.48 -34.15
N TYR A 213 -2.30 -20.89 -34.15
CA TYR A 213 -3.01 -20.59 -32.91
C TYR A 213 -3.24 -21.82 -32.05
N ASN A 214 -3.77 -22.90 -32.63
CA ASN A 214 -4.05 -24.13 -31.88
C ASN A 214 -2.79 -24.78 -31.30
N VAL A 215 -1.67 -24.73 -32.03
CA VAL A 215 -0.37 -25.22 -31.52
C VAL A 215 0.12 -24.34 -30.38
N ALA A 216 0.19 -23.02 -30.58
CA ALA A 216 0.63 -22.05 -29.57
C ALA A 216 -0.23 -22.10 -28.30
N PHE A 217 -1.57 -22.19 -28.43
CA PHE A 217 -2.51 -22.26 -27.32
C PHE A 217 -2.35 -23.55 -26.48
N LYS A 218 -2.05 -24.70 -27.11
CA LYS A 218 -1.72 -25.94 -26.38
C LYS A 218 -0.43 -25.78 -25.55
N PHE A 219 0.59 -25.16 -26.10
CA PHE A 219 1.83 -24.89 -25.37
C PHE A 219 1.61 -23.90 -24.23
N TYR A 220 0.88 -22.81 -24.46
CA TYR A 220 0.53 -21.83 -23.45
C TYR A 220 -0.21 -22.45 -22.26
N LYS A 221 -1.25 -23.27 -22.52
CA LYS A 221 -1.97 -24.01 -21.47
C LYS A 221 -1.02 -24.88 -20.64
N LYS A 222 -0.10 -25.59 -21.29
CA LYS A 222 0.83 -26.49 -20.62
C LYS A 222 1.83 -25.76 -19.73
N ILE A 223 2.26 -24.56 -20.14
CA ILE A 223 3.13 -23.67 -19.35
C ILE A 223 2.35 -23.10 -18.16
N LYS A 224 1.13 -22.64 -18.38
CA LYS A 224 0.27 -22.08 -17.33
C LYS A 224 -0.05 -23.12 -16.25
N GLU A 225 -0.37 -24.34 -16.62
CA GLU A 225 -0.63 -25.46 -15.71
C GLU A 225 0.60 -25.85 -14.88
N ARG A 226 1.82 -25.80 -15.48
CA ARG A 226 3.07 -26.02 -14.75
C ARG A 226 3.31 -24.94 -13.69
N ASN A 227 3.11 -23.70 -14.03
CA ASN A 227 3.31 -22.57 -13.12
C ASN A 227 2.29 -22.53 -11.99
N THR A 228 1.10 -23.13 -12.18
CA THR A 228 0.05 -23.22 -11.14
C THR A 228 0.29 -24.39 -10.18
N LYS A 229 1.01 -25.44 -10.59
CA LYS A 229 1.34 -26.59 -9.73
C LYS A 229 2.56 -26.37 -8.83
N HIS A 230 3.32 -25.30 -9.02
CA HIS A 230 4.47 -24.91 -8.21
C HIS A 230 4.19 -23.73 -7.27
N LYS A 231 2.92 -23.35 -7.12
CA LYS A 231 2.40 -22.45 -6.09
C LYS A 231 1.52 -23.23 -5.10
#